data_780d8b9a4b1764f130763ed813059ebb
#
_entry.id   780d8b9a4b1764f130763ed813059ebb
#
_cell.length_a   1.000
_cell.length_b   1.000
_cell.length_c   1.000
_cell.angle_alpha   90.00
_cell.angle_beta   90.00
_cell.angle_gamma   90.00
#
_symmetry.space_group_name_H-M   'P 1'
#
loop_
_entity.id
_entity.type
_entity.pdbx_description
1 polymer ?
#
loop_
_entity_poly.entity_id
_entity_poly.type
_entity_poly.pdbx_seq_one_letter_code
_entity_poly.pdbx_strand_id
1 'polypeptide(L)'
;MKEGYFTIPDDPTAIPNVVVSRCRACNEHFFPRRWVCGKCLSRDLEIVEVEARGTLYSYTWVHMPLFGSMRIEHFDGYGVGQIDLPEGPRVQLPLAGKRDDYKVGAKLVGEIEPLREDAGRDICILRFRPAGN
;
A
#
# COMPACT_ATOMS: atom_id res chain seq x y z
N MET A 1 -5.81 -3.31 12.42
CA MET A 1 -4.64 -3.48 11.53
C MET A 1 -4.58 -4.91 11.03
N LYS A 2 -4.30 -5.07 9.76
CA LYS A 2 -4.17 -6.41 9.19
C LYS A 2 -2.70 -6.80 9.23
N GLU A 3 -2.38 -7.73 10.11
CA GLU A 3 -1.00 -8.17 10.30
C GLU A 3 -0.41 -8.74 9.02
N GLY A 4 0.87 -8.48 8.81
CA GLY A 4 1.62 -9.06 7.71
C GLY A 4 1.64 -8.29 6.41
N TYR A 5 0.99 -7.12 6.33
CA TYR A 5 1.00 -6.29 5.12
C TYR A 5 1.88 -5.06 5.26
N PHE A 6 1.87 -4.44 6.41
CA PHE A 6 2.67 -3.23 6.65
C PHE A 6 2.94 -3.08 8.15
N THR A 7 3.91 -2.23 8.48
CA THR A 7 4.24 -1.91 9.86
C THR A 7 3.97 -0.45 10.14
N ILE A 8 3.55 -0.17 11.37
CA ILE A 8 3.27 1.20 11.83
C ILE A 8 4.50 1.67 12.59
N PRO A 9 5.16 2.75 12.15
CA PRO A 9 6.32 3.28 12.87
C PRO A 9 5.91 3.94 14.17
N ASP A 10 6.81 3.95 15.13
CA ASP A 10 6.58 4.64 16.41
C ASP A 10 6.51 6.14 16.24
N ASP A 11 7.29 6.69 15.32
CA ASP A 11 7.28 8.10 14.98
C ASP A 11 6.21 8.35 13.92
N PRO A 12 5.19 9.18 14.21
CA PRO A 12 4.12 9.44 13.25
C PRO A 12 4.58 10.15 11.97
N THR A 13 5.78 10.74 11.97
CA THR A 13 6.34 11.37 10.78
C THR A 13 7.18 10.42 9.94
N ALA A 14 7.49 9.23 10.44
CA ALA A 14 8.30 8.25 9.72
C ALA A 14 7.47 7.56 8.63
N ILE A 15 8.17 7.15 7.57
CA ILE A 15 7.55 6.40 6.49
C ILE A 15 7.30 4.96 6.97
N PRO A 16 6.08 4.44 6.86
CA PRO A 16 5.84 3.05 7.22
C PRO A 16 6.53 2.09 6.25
N ASN A 17 6.66 0.85 6.66
CA ASN A 17 7.23 -0.21 5.82
C ASN A 17 6.13 -1.13 5.32
N VAL A 18 6.32 -1.63 4.10
CA VAL A 18 5.51 -2.69 3.50
C VAL A 18 6.22 -4.01 3.76
N VAL A 19 5.46 -5.01 4.14
CA VAL A 19 6.00 -6.36 4.41
C VAL A 19 5.90 -7.18 3.14
N VAL A 20 7.04 -7.63 2.62
CA VAL A 20 7.12 -8.39 1.36
C VAL A 20 7.87 -9.69 1.58
N SER A 21 7.75 -10.62 0.63
CA SER A 21 8.56 -11.83 0.59
C SER A 21 9.70 -11.62 -0.39
N ARG A 22 10.89 -12.11 -0.02
CA ARG A 22 12.06 -12.11 -0.90
C ARG A 22 12.54 -13.54 -1.10
N CYS A 23 12.68 -13.97 -2.35
CA CYS A 23 13.22 -15.28 -2.66
C CYS A 23 14.74 -15.25 -2.50
N ARG A 24 15.26 -16.14 -1.64
CA ARG A 24 16.71 -16.23 -1.43
C ARG A 24 17.44 -16.83 -2.63
N ALA A 25 16.72 -17.58 -3.46
CA ALA A 25 17.33 -18.25 -4.63
C ALA A 25 17.51 -17.29 -5.80
N CYS A 26 16.51 -16.46 -6.11
CA CYS A 26 16.56 -15.58 -7.28
C CYS A 26 16.43 -14.09 -6.96
N ASN A 27 16.28 -13.74 -5.69
CA ASN A 27 16.18 -12.36 -5.20
C ASN A 27 14.91 -11.61 -5.65
N GLU A 28 13.89 -12.31 -6.12
CA GLU A 28 12.63 -11.68 -6.50
C GLU A 28 11.81 -11.32 -5.27
N HIS A 29 11.10 -10.19 -5.32
CA HIS A 29 10.26 -9.71 -4.23
C HIS A 29 8.79 -9.82 -4.62
N PHE A 30 7.94 -10.15 -3.63
CA PHE A 30 6.51 -10.33 -3.82
C PHE A 30 5.69 -9.62 -2.76
N PHE A 31 4.61 -9.00 -3.19
CA PHE A 31 3.60 -8.44 -2.31
C PHE A 31 2.21 -8.85 -2.83
N PRO A 32 1.31 -9.32 -1.98
CA PRO A 32 1.54 -9.69 -0.59
C PRO A 32 2.47 -10.90 -0.43
N ARG A 33 2.80 -11.25 0.81
CA ARG A 33 3.74 -12.34 1.10
C ARG A 33 3.33 -13.64 0.43
N ARG A 34 4.32 -14.38 -0.03
CA ARG A 34 4.12 -15.69 -0.65
C ARG A 34 4.99 -16.75 0.02
N TRP A 35 4.59 -18.00 -0.14
CA TRP A 35 5.33 -19.14 0.38
C TRP A 35 6.17 -19.83 -0.70
N VAL A 36 5.85 -19.56 -1.96
CA VAL A 36 6.56 -20.12 -3.11
C VAL A 36 6.87 -18.99 -4.07
N CYS A 37 8.10 -18.97 -4.58
CA CYS A 37 8.50 -17.98 -5.58
C CYS A 37 7.75 -18.19 -6.88
N GLY A 38 7.09 -17.15 -7.38
CA GLY A 38 6.38 -17.22 -8.65
C GLY A 38 7.29 -17.27 -9.87
N LYS A 39 8.59 -16.97 -9.68
CA LYS A 39 9.55 -16.95 -10.77
C LYS A 39 10.35 -18.25 -10.89
N CYS A 40 10.91 -18.73 -9.77
CA CYS A 40 11.78 -19.91 -9.80
C CYS A 40 11.23 -21.11 -9.03
N LEU A 41 10.05 -20.99 -8.43
CA LEU A 41 9.35 -22.03 -7.68
C LEU A 41 10.06 -22.47 -6.40
N SER A 42 11.08 -21.75 -5.95
CA SER A 42 11.73 -22.02 -4.68
C SER A 42 10.77 -21.79 -3.52
N ARG A 43 10.94 -22.54 -2.45
CA ARG A 43 10.21 -22.34 -1.20
C ARG A 43 11.05 -21.65 -0.14
N ASP A 44 12.26 -21.22 -0.51
CA ASP A 44 13.17 -20.55 0.39
C ASP A 44 12.98 -19.03 0.30
N LEU A 45 11.87 -18.56 0.91
CA LEU A 45 11.52 -17.15 0.94
C LEU A 45 11.66 -16.62 2.37
N GLU A 46 12.13 -15.38 2.47
CA GLU A 46 12.19 -14.68 3.74
C GLU A 46 11.24 -13.49 3.73
N ILE A 47 10.85 -13.05 4.91
CA ILE A 47 10.00 -11.88 5.07
C ILE A 47 10.92 -10.69 5.29
N VAL A 48 10.76 -9.65 4.47
CA VAL A 48 11.54 -8.42 4.61
C VAL A 48 10.61 -7.22 4.62
N GLU A 49 11.06 -6.14 5.26
CA GLU A 49 10.34 -4.88 5.28
C GLU A 49 11.03 -3.90 4.36
N VAL A 50 10.25 -3.23 3.51
CA VAL A 50 10.75 -2.21 2.61
C VAL A 50 9.96 -0.93 2.81
N GLU A 51 10.60 0.22 2.60
CA GLU A 51 9.89 1.49 2.76
C GLU A 51 8.71 1.57 1.80
N ALA A 52 7.58 2.11 2.30
CA ALA A 52 6.40 2.36 1.49
C ALA A 52 6.64 3.60 0.63
N ARG A 53 7.42 3.44 -0.41
CA ARG A 53 7.84 4.52 -1.30
C ARG A 53 7.96 3.94 -2.70
N GLY A 54 7.42 4.63 -3.69
CA GLY A 54 7.48 4.09 -5.04
C GLY A 54 7.04 5.07 -6.10
N THR A 55 6.86 4.56 -7.30
CA THR A 55 6.47 5.32 -8.47
C THR A 55 5.10 4.86 -8.94
N LEU A 56 4.21 5.79 -9.24
CA LEU A 56 2.85 5.48 -9.68
C LEU A 56 2.90 4.92 -11.10
N TYR A 57 2.52 3.65 -11.24
CA TYR A 57 2.44 2.98 -12.53
C TYR A 57 1.10 3.25 -13.22
N SER A 58 0.01 3.08 -12.49
CA SER A 58 -1.32 3.42 -12.98
C SER A 58 -2.24 3.68 -11.80
N TYR A 59 -3.38 4.31 -12.06
CA TYR A 59 -4.35 4.58 -11.00
C TYR A 59 -5.74 4.69 -11.60
N THR A 60 -6.71 4.51 -10.71
CA THR A 60 -8.11 4.74 -11.05
C THR A 60 -8.78 5.47 -9.90
N TRP A 61 -9.89 6.13 -10.21
CA TRP A 61 -10.69 6.82 -9.21
C TRP A 61 -12.08 6.21 -9.20
N VAL A 62 -12.48 5.70 -8.04
CA VAL A 62 -13.75 5.02 -7.89
C VAL A 62 -14.76 6.02 -7.35
N HIS A 63 -15.82 6.25 -8.11
CA HIS A 63 -16.86 7.23 -7.77
C HIS A 63 -18.10 6.59 -7.16
N MET A 64 -18.08 5.29 -6.94
CA MET A 64 -19.20 4.57 -6.34
C MET A 64 -18.88 4.17 -4.91
N PRO A 65 -19.83 4.29 -3.98
CA PRO A 65 -19.60 3.76 -2.64
C PRO A 65 -19.40 2.23 -2.72
N LEU A 66 -18.47 1.71 -1.93
CA LEU A 66 -18.09 0.30 -1.97
C LEU A 66 -19.25 -0.64 -1.66
N PHE A 67 -20.14 -0.24 -0.76
CA PHE A 67 -21.29 -1.05 -0.38
C PHE A 67 -22.44 -0.11 -0.05
N GLY A 68 -23.69 -0.53 -0.34
CA GLY A 68 -24.86 0.29 -0.11
C GLY A 68 -25.07 0.72 1.35
N SER A 69 -24.38 0.11 2.28
CA SER A 69 -24.43 0.50 3.69
C SER A 69 -23.48 1.65 4.02
N MET A 70 -22.56 1.97 3.15
CA MET A 70 -21.65 3.11 3.34
C MET A 70 -22.29 4.39 2.81
N ARG A 71 -23.11 4.99 3.65
CA ARG A 71 -23.66 6.30 3.32
C ARG A 71 -22.65 7.35 3.70
N ILE A 72 -21.97 7.86 2.70
CA ILE A 72 -21.04 8.97 2.88
C ILE A 72 -21.68 10.16 2.21
N GLU A 73 -22.10 11.13 3.01
CA GLU A 73 -22.52 12.41 2.47
C GLU A 73 -21.29 13.07 1.85
N HIS A 74 -21.44 13.63 0.67
CA HIS A 74 -20.34 14.27 -0.05
C HIS A 74 -19.22 13.29 -0.44
N PHE A 75 -19.64 12.14 -0.95
CA PHE A 75 -18.68 11.14 -1.43
C PHE A 75 -18.07 11.59 -2.77
N ASP A 76 -16.81 11.97 -2.75
CA ASP A 76 -16.08 12.42 -3.94
C ASP A 76 -15.27 11.29 -4.60
N GLY A 77 -15.47 10.06 -4.14
CA GLY A 77 -14.73 8.94 -4.65
C GLY A 77 -13.46 8.65 -3.86
N TYR A 78 -12.80 7.58 -4.24
CA TYR A 78 -11.51 7.24 -3.68
C TYR A 78 -10.59 6.72 -4.78
N GLY A 79 -9.29 6.90 -4.59
CA GLY A 79 -8.29 6.45 -5.54
C GLY A 79 -7.68 5.13 -5.15
N VAL A 80 -7.35 4.34 -6.17
CA VAL A 80 -6.57 3.11 -6.01
C VAL A 80 -5.42 3.18 -7.02
N GLY A 81 -4.20 3.04 -6.52
CA GLY A 81 -3.02 3.11 -7.38
C GLY A 81 -2.26 1.81 -7.41
N GLN A 82 -1.64 1.54 -8.55
CA GLN A 82 -0.61 0.52 -8.67
C GLN A 82 0.74 1.20 -8.60
N ILE A 83 1.51 0.87 -7.59
CA ILE A 83 2.76 1.54 -7.27
C ILE A 83 3.90 0.55 -7.39
N ASP A 84 4.92 0.93 -8.15
CA ASP A 84 6.13 0.12 -8.30
C ASP A 84 7.12 0.52 -7.21
N LEU A 85 7.44 -0.45 -6.35
CA LEU A 85 8.45 -0.26 -5.32
C LEU A 85 9.85 -0.43 -5.92
N PRO A 86 10.86 0.29 -5.40
CA PRO A 86 12.23 0.18 -5.93
C PRO A 86 12.79 -1.23 -5.89
N GLU A 87 12.34 -2.05 -4.95
CA GLU A 87 12.79 -3.44 -4.81
C GLU A 87 12.20 -4.38 -5.85
N GLY A 88 11.18 -3.94 -6.59
CA GLY A 88 10.60 -4.69 -7.69
C GLY A 88 9.11 -4.99 -7.62
N PRO A 89 8.51 -5.25 -6.46
CA PRO A 89 7.10 -5.62 -6.45
C PRO A 89 6.19 -4.43 -6.75
N ARG A 90 5.08 -4.72 -7.38
CA ARG A 90 4.02 -3.75 -7.63
C ARG A 90 2.91 -3.97 -6.62
N VAL A 91 2.55 -2.93 -5.90
CA VAL A 91 1.50 -3.00 -4.90
C VAL A 91 0.28 -2.22 -5.35
N GLN A 92 -0.91 -2.67 -4.95
CA GLN A 92 -2.16 -1.98 -5.23
C GLN A 92 -2.73 -1.50 -3.90
N LEU A 93 -2.74 -0.20 -3.70
CA LEU A 93 -3.13 0.39 -2.43
C LEU A 93 -3.90 1.69 -2.67
N PRO A 94 -4.69 2.13 -1.66
CA PRO A 94 -5.45 3.37 -1.76
C PRO A 94 -4.54 4.58 -1.91
N LEU A 95 -5.07 5.61 -2.57
CA LEU A 95 -4.42 6.90 -2.74
C LEU A 95 -5.14 7.94 -1.90
N ALA A 96 -4.37 8.77 -1.19
CA ALA A 96 -4.90 9.85 -0.39
C ALA A 96 -5.20 11.07 -1.26
N GLY A 97 -6.07 11.95 -0.78
CA GLY A 97 -6.32 13.22 -1.43
C GLY A 97 -7.27 13.13 -2.61
N LYS A 98 -7.00 13.91 -3.65
CA LYS A 98 -7.89 14.07 -4.80
C LYS A 98 -7.25 13.51 -6.06
N ARG A 99 -8.10 13.17 -7.03
CA ARG A 99 -7.68 12.64 -8.31
C ARG A 99 -6.63 13.53 -8.99
N ASP A 100 -6.82 14.84 -8.92
CA ASP A 100 -5.96 15.80 -9.62
C ASP A 100 -4.55 15.90 -9.01
N ASP A 101 -4.34 15.30 -7.83
CA ASP A 101 -3.04 15.26 -7.18
C ASP A 101 -2.08 14.25 -7.82
N TYR A 102 -2.56 13.43 -8.75
CA TYR A 102 -1.80 12.29 -9.27
C TYR A 102 -1.61 12.33 -10.77
N LYS A 103 -0.47 11.80 -11.20
CA LYS A 103 -0.20 11.49 -12.60
C LYS A 103 0.73 10.29 -12.65
N VAL A 104 0.66 9.53 -13.72
CA VAL A 104 1.54 8.37 -13.94
C VAL A 104 3.00 8.84 -13.93
N GLY A 105 3.85 8.10 -13.23
CA GLY A 105 5.25 8.45 -13.06
C GLY A 105 5.56 9.26 -11.81
N ALA A 106 4.53 9.71 -11.10
CA ALA A 106 4.73 10.50 -9.87
C ALA A 106 5.38 9.65 -8.77
N LYS A 107 6.20 10.30 -7.96
CA LYS A 107 6.79 9.66 -6.78
C LYS A 107 5.80 9.73 -5.64
N LEU A 108 5.58 8.60 -5.00
CA LEU A 108 4.62 8.48 -3.90
C LEU A 108 5.30 7.95 -2.65
N VAL A 109 4.71 8.30 -1.51
CA VAL A 109 5.15 7.81 -0.20
C VAL A 109 3.93 7.34 0.57
N GLY A 110 4.10 6.26 1.34
CA GLY A 110 3.03 5.72 2.16
C GLY A 110 2.80 6.49 3.44
N GLU A 111 1.58 6.45 3.91
CA GLU A 111 1.21 6.98 5.21
C GLU A 111 0.17 6.08 5.85
N ILE A 112 0.08 6.12 7.17
CA ILE A 112 -0.92 5.38 7.92
C ILE A 112 -2.07 6.32 8.23
N GLU A 113 -3.28 5.89 7.89
CA GLU A 113 -4.48 6.63 8.24
C GLU A 113 -5.35 5.79 9.16
N PRO A 114 -5.72 6.31 10.35
CA PRO A 114 -6.73 5.65 11.16
C PRO A 114 -8.09 5.81 10.50
N LEU A 115 -8.81 4.69 10.33
CA LEU A 115 -10.14 4.70 9.73
C LEU A 115 -11.23 4.86 10.78
N ARG A 116 -11.12 4.10 11.85
CA ARG A 116 -12.12 4.09 12.91
C ARG A 116 -11.57 3.35 14.13
N GLU A 117 -12.22 3.56 15.24
CA GLU A 117 -11.99 2.77 16.45
C GLU A 117 -13.03 1.66 16.51
N ASP A 118 -12.59 0.43 16.77
CA ASP A 118 -13.47 -0.71 16.88
C ASP A 118 -13.03 -1.56 18.08
N ALA A 119 -13.94 -1.73 19.05
CA ALA A 119 -13.69 -2.49 20.26
C ALA A 119 -12.42 -2.05 21.01
N GLY A 120 -12.15 -0.75 21.06
CA GLY A 120 -10.98 -0.20 21.74
C GLY A 120 -9.68 -0.30 20.93
N ARG A 121 -9.77 -0.70 19.66
CA ARG A 121 -8.62 -0.78 18.76
C ARG A 121 -8.79 0.18 17.60
N ASP A 122 -7.70 0.85 17.24
CA ASP A 122 -7.70 1.68 16.05
C ASP A 122 -7.53 0.79 14.82
N ILE A 123 -8.42 0.94 13.85
CA ILE A 123 -8.30 0.29 12.56
C ILE A 123 -7.65 1.28 11.60
N CYS A 124 -6.51 0.89 11.06
CA CYS A 124 -5.69 1.75 10.21
C CYS A 124 -5.55 1.14 8.82
N ILE A 125 -5.32 2.00 7.84
CA ILE A 125 -4.93 1.57 6.50
C ILE A 125 -3.62 2.22 6.11
N LEU A 126 -2.88 1.52 5.24
CA LEU A 126 -1.76 2.10 4.54
C LEU A 126 -2.26 2.66 3.22
N ARG A 127 -1.99 3.92 2.97
CA ARG A 127 -2.32 4.57 1.70
C ARG A 127 -1.12 5.37 1.22
N PHE A 128 -1.12 5.68 -0.08
CA PHE A 128 -0.04 6.49 -0.66
C PHE A 128 -0.52 7.90 -0.92
N ARG A 129 0.42 8.82 -0.83
CA ARG A 129 0.22 10.23 -1.16
C ARG A 129 1.39 10.71 -2.01
N PRO A 130 1.24 11.85 -2.70
CA PRO A 130 2.38 12.42 -3.41
C PRO A 130 3.53 12.67 -2.44
N ALA A 131 4.73 12.34 -2.87
CA ALA A 131 5.90 12.45 -2.01
C ALA A 131 6.31 13.90 -1.74
N GLY A 132 5.70 14.83 -2.45
CA GLY A 132 6.10 16.21 -2.39
C GLY A 132 7.30 16.47 -3.27
N ASN A 133 7.95 17.56 -3.04
CA ASN A 133 9.10 17.96 -3.85
C ASN A 133 10.36 17.20 -3.47
#